data_b33deaafd775d8e204ef55e7ee1297e2
#
_entry.id   b33deaafd775d8e204ef55e7ee1297e2
#
_cell.length_a   1.000
_cell.length_b   1.000
_cell.length_c   1.000
_cell.angle_alpha   90.00
_cell.angle_beta   90.00
_cell.angle_gamma   90.00
#
_symmetry.space_group_name_H-M   'P 1'
#
loop_
_entity.id
_entity.type
_entity.pdbx_description
1 polymer ?
#
loop_
_entity_poly.entity_id
_entity_poly.type
_entity_poly.pdbx_seq_one_letter_code
_entity_poly.pdbx_strand_id
1 'polypeptide(L)'
;MAKAIMIQGTMSNAGKSLLAAGLCRIFKQDGYRVAPFKSQNMALNSFITEEGLEMGRAQVMQAEAAGIRPSVLMNPILLKPTNDVGSQVIVNGEVLGNMSARDYFAYKKKLIPDIMKAYDTLAAENDIIVIEGAGSPAEINLKQDDIVNMGMAKLAKAPVLLVGDIDRGGVFAQLIGTVMLLEDEEKEMVKGLIINKFRGDKTILDPGVEMLEERSGIPVVGVAPYLQIEVEDEDSLTERFDSQQEVGQIDIAVIRVPRISNFTDFNPFENIPGVSLRYVKHIHELKHPDMVILPGTKNTMGDLQ
;
A
#
# COMPACT_ATOMS: atom_id res chain seq x y z
N MET A 1 -11.15 -22.97 8.33
CA MET A 1 -10.10 -22.23 7.58
C MET A 1 -10.74 -20.98 7.04
N ALA A 2 -10.15 -19.83 7.29
CA ALA A 2 -10.66 -18.55 6.81
C ALA A 2 -10.85 -18.56 5.28
N LYS A 3 -11.81 -17.79 4.78
CA LYS A 3 -11.89 -17.43 3.37
C LYS A 3 -10.91 -16.30 3.09
N ALA A 4 -10.32 -16.28 1.90
CA ALA A 4 -9.42 -15.19 1.49
C ALA A 4 -10.01 -14.45 0.30
N ILE A 5 -9.66 -13.15 0.19
CA ILE A 5 -9.86 -12.33 -1.00
C ILE A 5 -8.63 -11.44 -1.17
N MET A 6 -8.16 -11.24 -2.38
CA MET A 6 -6.97 -10.46 -2.64
C MET A 6 -7.24 -9.28 -3.55
N ILE A 7 -6.77 -8.11 -3.14
CA ILE A 7 -6.81 -6.88 -3.93
C ILE A 7 -5.44 -6.66 -4.57
N GLN A 8 -5.40 -6.68 -5.90
CA GLN A 8 -4.21 -6.32 -6.68
C GLN A 8 -4.48 -5.08 -7.52
N GLY A 9 -3.46 -4.35 -7.90
CA GLY A 9 -3.62 -3.14 -8.71
C GLY A 9 -2.84 -3.21 -10.01
N THR A 10 -3.30 -2.47 -11.01
CA THR A 10 -2.57 -2.31 -12.27
C THR A 10 -1.28 -1.52 -12.10
N MET A 11 -1.14 -0.80 -10.98
CA MET A 11 0.01 0.06 -10.66
C MET A 11 0.07 0.38 -9.17
N SER A 12 1.19 0.97 -8.72
CA SER A 12 1.24 1.64 -7.42
C SER A 12 0.21 2.79 -7.37
N ASN A 13 -0.28 3.10 -6.17
CA ASN A 13 -1.30 4.16 -5.95
C ASN A 13 -2.66 3.95 -6.66
N ALA A 14 -2.94 2.76 -7.20
CA ALA A 14 -4.26 2.44 -7.74
C ALA A 14 -5.38 2.44 -6.67
N GLY A 15 -5.03 2.54 -5.39
CA GLY A 15 -5.94 2.58 -4.25
C GLY A 15 -6.20 1.23 -3.60
N LYS A 16 -5.29 0.26 -3.79
CA LYS A 16 -5.37 -1.07 -3.17
C LYS A 16 -5.58 -1.00 -1.67
N SER A 17 -4.75 -0.23 -0.96
CA SER A 17 -4.75 -0.15 0.50
C SER A 17 -6.08 0.37 1.05
N LEU A 18 -6.64 1.40 0.41
CA LEU A 18 -7.94 1.95 0.79
C LEU A 18 -9.09 0.98 0.53
N LEU A 19 -9.08 0.29 -0.62
CA LEU A 19 -10.09 -0.72 -0.93
C LEU A 19 -9.99 -1.93 -0.01
N ALA A 20 -8.79 -2.37 0.34
CA ALA A 20 -8.57 -3.42 1.32
C ALA A 20 -9.10 -3.02 2.71
N ALA A 21 -8.83 -1.78 3.16
CA ALA A 21 -9.39 -1.24 4.40
C ALA A 21 -10.93 -1.18 4.36
N GLY A 22 -11.49 -0.71 3.23
CA GLY A 22 -12.94 -0.68 3.01
C GLY A 22 -13.58 -2.06 3.12
N LEU A 23 -12.98 -3.08 2.49
CA LEU A 23 -13.47 -4.46 2.60
C LEU A 23 -13.34 -5.00 4.03
N CYS A 24 -12.23 -4.73 4.72
CA CYS A 24 -12.08 -5.08 6.13
C CYS A 24 -13.22 -4.47 6.97
N ARG A 25 -13.54 -3.18 6.72
CA ARG A 25 -14.61 -2.48 7.43
C ARG A 25 -15.99 -3.06 7.12
N ILE A 26 -16.30 -3.33 5.85
CA ILE A 26 -17.58 -3.91 5.42
C ILE A 26 -17.76 -5.29 6.05
N PHE A 27 -16.79 -6.19 5.91
CA PHE A 27 -16.90 -7.53 6.50
C PHE A 27 -17.01 -7.48 8.02
N LYS A 28 -16.35 -6.53 8.68
CA LYS A 28 -16.50 -6.30 10.12
C LYS A 28 -17.93 -5.87 10.47
N GLN A 29 -18.54 -4.97 9.67
CA GLN A 29 -19.91 -4.50 9.87
C GLN A 29 -20.93 -5.63 9.63
N ASP A 30 -20.62 -6.53 8.71
CA ASP A 30 -21.43 -7.74 8.44
C ASP A 30 -21.28 -8.82 9.52
N GLY A 31 -20.46 -8.57 10.56
CA GLY A 31 -20.32 -9.45 11.71
C GLY A 31 -19.23 -10.52 11.61
N TYR A 32 -18.39 -10.48 10.56
CA TYR A 32 -17.27 -11.40 10.43
C TYR A 32 -16.06 -10.96 11.25
N ARG A 33 -15.27 -11.93 11.71
CA ARG A 33 -13.91 -11.70 12.17
C ARG A 33 -13.03 -11.60 10.94
N VAL A 34 -12.40 -10.43 10.74
CA VAL A 34 -11.61 -10.14 9.57
C VAL A 34 -10.23 -9.61 9.96
N ALA A 35 -9.20 -10.03 9.25
CA ALA A 35 -7.86 -9.47 9.36
C ALA A 35 -7.31 -9.09 7.99
N PRO A 36 -6.57 -7.97 7.89
CA PRO A 36 -5.80 -7.63 6.71
C PRO A 36 -4.51 -8.46 6.65
N PHE A 37 -3.98 -8.61 5.44
CA PHE A 37 -2.68 -9.25 5.22
C PHE A 37 -1.96 -8.66 4.00
N LYS A 38 -0.68 -8.40 4.14
CA LYS A 38 0.23 -8.05 3.05
C LYS A 38 1.55 -8.76 3.27
N SER A 39 1.85 -9.74 2.44
CA SER A 39 3.02 -10.61 2.61
C SER A 39 4.32 -9.84 2.72
N GLN A 40 4.49 -8.82 1.87
CA GLN A 40 5.64 -7.91 1.88
C GLN A 40 5.20 -6.49 1.62
N ASN A 41 5.73 -5.55 2.40
CA ASN A 41 5.59 -4.13 2.14
C ASN A 41 6.96 -3.48 1.92
N MET A 42 7.02 -2.40 1.15
CA MET A 42 8.20 -1.56 0.98
C MET A 42 7.80 -0.13 1.32
N ALA A 43 8.17 0.35 2.50
CA ALA A 43 7.82 1.67 2.97
C ALA A 43 8.86 2.21 3.98
N LEU A 44 9.02 3.53 4.00
CA LEU A 44 9.80 4.21 5.04
C LEU A 44 8.94 4.53 6.28
N ASN A 45 7.63 4.67 6.09
CA ASN A 45 6.68 4.79 7.20
C ASN A 45 6.41 3.44 7.82
N SER A 46 6.62 3.35 9.11
CA SER A 46 6.38 2.14 9.90
C SER A 46 5.65 2.47 11.20
N PHE A 47 5.16 1.43 11.82
CA PHE A 47 4.48 1.47 13.10
C PHE A 47 5.13 0.46 14.04
N ILE A 48 5.20 0.79 15.32
CA ILE A 48 5.68 -0.12 16.36
C ILE A 48 4.46 -0.66 17.11
N THR A 49 4.29 -1.97 17.11
CA THR A 49 3.20 -2.65 17.82
C THR A 49 3.38 -2.57 19.34
N GLU A 50 2.36 -2.96 20.10
CA GLU A 50 2.43 -3.00 21.57
C GLU A 50 3.56 -3.92 22.08
N GLU A 51 3.94 -4.93 21.28
CA GLU A 51 5.04 -5.85 21.60
C GLU A 51 6.42 -5.27 21.27
N GLY A 52 6.50 -4.06 20.72
CA GLY A 52 7.75 -3.42 20.31
C GLY A 52 8.28 -3.88 18.96
N LEU A 53 7.43 -4.50 18.13
CA LEU A 53 7.78 -5.03 16.81
C LEU A 53 7.37 -4.07 15.69
N GLU A 54 8.10 -4.05 14.58
CA GLU A 54 7.92 -3.09 13.49
C GLU A 54 7.10 -3.66 12.33
N MET A 55 6.09 -2.90 11.84
CA MET A 55 5.27 -3.26 10.69
C MET A 55 4.94 -2.06 9.78
N GLY A 56 4.43 -2.33 8.57
CA GLY A 56 4.00 -1.30 7.63
C GLY A 56 2.74 -0.56 8.07
N ARG A 57 2.71 0.76 7.85
CA ARG A 57 1.62 1.64 8.28
C ARG A 57 0.28 1.34 7.60
N ALA A 58 0.29 0.94 6.33
CA ALA A 58 -0.95 0.61 5.60
C ALA A 58 -1.75 -0.51 6.28
N GLN A 59 -1.09 -1.53 6.82
CA GLN A 59 -1.76 -2.62 7.50
C GLN A 59 -2.28 -2.22 8.89
N VAL A 60 -1.71 -1.18 9.49
CA VAL A 60 -2.26 -0.56 10.72
C VAL A 60 -3.62 0.04 10.45
N MET A 61 -3.74 0.89 9.41
CA MET A 61 -5.01 1.48 8.97
C MET A 61 -6.06 0.40 8.66
N GLN A 62 -5.65 -0.69 8.00
CA GLN A 62 -6.53 -1.80 7.67
C GLN A 62 -6.97 -2.58 8.91
N ALA A 63 -6.10 -2.76 9.90
CA ALA A 63 -6.43 -3.37 11.19
C ALA A 63 -7.42 -2.51 11.98
N GLU A 64 -7.23 -1.21 12.00
CA GLU A 64 -8.16 -0.23 12.60
C GLU A 64 -9.53 -0.28 11.91
N ALA A 65 -9.57 -0.36 10.58
CA ALA A 65 -10.81 -0.53 9.82
C ALA A 65 -11.52 -1.84 10.17
N ALA A 66 -10.77 -2.93 10.41
CA ALA A 66 -11.27 -4.21 10.89
C ALA A 66 -11.68 -4.18 12.39
N GLY A 67 -11.30 -3.13 13.13
CA GLY A 67 -11.54 -3.02 14.57
C GLY A 67 -10.73 -4.01 15.41
N ILE A 68 -9.52 -4.32 14.98
CA ILE A 68 -8.57 -5.20 15.67
C ILE A 68 -7.23 -4.48 15.90
N ARG A 69 -6.44 -4.98 16.84
CA ARG A 69 -5.10 -4.43 17.09
C ARG A 69 -4.14 -4.79 15.96
N PRO A 70 -3.28 -3.85 15.54
CA PRO A 70 -2.22 -4.15 14.59
C PRO A 70 -1.26 -5.24 15.13
N SER A 71 -0.88 -6.15 14.24
CA SER A 71 0.07 -7.23 14.55
C SER A 71 1.03 -7.42 13.37
N VAL A 72 2.28 -7.71 13.64
CA VAL A 72 3.30 -7.99 12.62
C VAL A 72 2.93 -9.17 11.72
N LEU A 73 2.05 -10.06 12.17
CA LEU A 73 1.50 -11.15 11.36
C LEU A 73 0.76 -10.61 10.13
N MET A 74 0.22 -9.40 10.18
CA MET A 74 -0.48 -8.76 9.06
C MET A 74 0.47 -8.25 7.98
N ASN A 75 1.75 -8.03 8.33
CA ASN A 75 2.81 -7.64 7.41
C ASN A 75 4.14 -8.28 7.83
N PRO A 76 4.33 -9.60 7.56
CA PRO A 76 5.50 -10.33 8.04
C PRO A 76 6.81 -9.86 7.45
N ILE A 77 6.82 -9.28 6.23
CA ILE A 77 8.03 -8.78 5.59
C ILE A 77 7.89 -7.28 5.33
N LEU A 78 8.80 -6.49 5.91
CA LEU A 78 8.89 -5.06 5.64
C LEU A 78 10.29 -4.73 5.12
N LEU A 79 10.35 -4.04 3.99
CA LEU A 79 11.57 -3.54 3.38
C LEU A 79 11.64 -2.03 3.58
N LYS A 80 12.74 -1.54 4.18
CA LYS A 80 13.00 -0.11 4.35
C LYS A 80 14.18 0.27 3.47
N PRO A 81 13.96 1.00 2.34
CA PRO A 81 15.05 1.44 1.48
C PRO A 81 16.11 2.23 2.25
N THR A 82 17.38 1.82 2.17
CA THR A 82 18.51 2.49 2.81
C THR A 82 19.34 3.30 1.83
N ASN A 83 19.32 2.88 0.56
CA ASN A 83 19.94 3.55 -0.58
C ASN A 83 19.23 3.09 -1.88
N ASP A 84 19.70 3.53 -3.03
CA ASP A 84 19.06 3.24 -4.33
C ASP A 84 19.10 1.77 -4.74
N VAL A 85 19.96 0.98 -4.12
CA VAL A 85 20.19 -0.44 -4.48
C VAL A 85 20.04 -1.42 -3.33
N GLY A 86 19.63 -0.97 -2.14
CA GLY A 86 19.53 -1.82 -0.96
C GLY A 86 18.45 -1.40 0.03
N SER A 87 18.01 -2.37 0.81
CA SER A 87 17.01 -2.18 1.85
C SER A 87 17.39 -2.91 3.12
N GLN A 88 16.97 -2.37 4.26
CA GLN A 88 16.89 -3.13 5.49
C GLN A 88 15.69 -4.05 5.41
N VAL A 89 15.92 -5.33 5.63
CA VAL A 89 14.91 -6.39 5.64
C VAL A 89 14.48 -6.63 7.07
N ILE A 90 13.18 -6.53 7.31
CA ILE A 90 12.54 -6.79 8.60
C ILE A 90 11.61 -7.98 8.41
N VAL A 91 11.74 -8.99 9.28
CA VAL A 91 10.95 -10.23 9.24
C VAL A 91 10.23 -10.38 10.57
N ASN A 92 8.90 -10.50 10.52
CA ASN A 92 8.05 -10.60 11.73
C ASN A 92 8.34 -9.50 12.75
N GLY A 93 8.64 -8.28 12.29
CA GLY A 93 8.89 -7.11 13.12
C GLY A 93 10.32 -6.94 13.60
N GLU A 94 11.22 -7.89 13.34
CA GLU A 94 12.63 -7.84 13.75
C GLU A 94 13.58 -7.66 12.55
N VAL A 95 14.64 -6.90 12.74
CA VAL A 95 15.63 -6.64 11.70
C VAL A 95 16.44 -7.89 11.41
N LEU A 96 16.30 -8.42 10.18
CA LEU A 96 17.13 -9.51 9.68
C LEU A 96 18.51 -9.01 9.23
N GLY A 97 18.58 -7.83 8.59
CA GLY A 97 19.81 -7.23 8.10
C GLY A 97 19.59 -6.34 6.88
N ASN A 98 20.70 -5.80 6.34
CA ASN A 98 20.66 -5.03 5.10
C ASN A 98 21.01 -5.95 3.92
N MET A 99 20.25 -5.85 2.85
CA MET A 99 20.49 -6.62 1.62
C MET A 99 20.45 -5.71 0.40
N SER A 100 21.30 -6.00 -0.60
CA SER A 100 21.12 -5.42 -1.93
C SER A 100 19.83 -5.94 -2.57
N ALA A 101 19.27 -5.22 -3.55
CA ALA A 101 18.09 -5.69 -4.28
C ALA A 101 18.31 -7.08 -4.91
N ARG A 102 19.52 -7.34 -5.42
CA ARG A 102 19.90 -8.64 -6.01
C ARG A 102 19.92 -9.76 -4.96
N ASP A 103 20.53 -9.51 -3.81
CA ASP A 103 20.62 -10.51 -2.74
C ASP A 103 19.25 -10.82 -2.16
N TYR A 104 18.43 -9.78 -1.97
CA TYR A 104 17.07 -9.95 -1.51
C TYR A 104 16.23 -10.75 -2.52
N PHE A 105 16.37 -10.48 -3.83
CA PHE A 105 15.65 -11.23 -4.85
C PHE A 105 15.99 -12.73 -4.81
N ALA A 106 17.24 -13.08 -4.59
CA ALA A 106 17.66 -14.46 -4.42
C ALA A 106 17.21 -15.08 -3.08
N TYR A 107 17.02 -14.25 -2.07
CA TYR A 107 16.69 -14.70 -0.71
C TYR A 107 15.19 -14.84 -0.45
N LYS A 108 14.35 -14.01 -1.09
CA LYS A 108 12.92 -13.84 -0.74
C LYS A 108 12.10 -15.14 -0.73
N LYS A 109 12.46 -16.14 -1.54
CA LYS A 109 11.81 -17.46 -1.49
C LYS A 109 11.96 -18.16 -0.15
N LYS A 110 13.06 -17.94 0.55
CA LYS A 110 13.30 -18.53 1.87
C LYS A 110 12.38 -17.97 2.93
N LEU A 111 11.72 -16.83 2.65
CA LEU A 111 10.77 -16.18 3.55
C LEU A 111 9.34 -16.73 3.39
N ILE A 112 9.06 -17.57 2.39
CA ILE A 112 7.73 -18.18 2.19
C ILE A 112 7.22 -18.89 3.45
N PRO A 113 8.03 -19.70 4.17
CA PRO A 113 7.58 -20.34 5.41
C PRO A 113 7.17 -19.35 6.48
N ASP A 114 7.89 -18.23 6.65
CA ASP A 114 7.55 -17.18 7.61
C ASP A 114 6.26 -16.47 7.22
N ILE A 115 6.10 -16.13 5.92
CA ILE A 115 4.89 -15.53 5.35
C ILE A 115 3.69 -16.44 5.60
N MET A 116 3.80 -17.73 5.27
CA MET A 116 2.69 -18.66 5.42
C MET A 116 2.37 -18.96 6.88
N LYS A 117 3.37 -19.02 7.76
CA LYS A 117 3.14 -19.15 9.20
C LYS A 117 2.32 -17.98 9.75
N ALA A 118 2.67 -16.75 9.35
CA ALA A 118 1.92 -15.55 9.75
C ALA A 118 0.48 -15.58 9.20
N TYR A 119 0.34 -15.91 7.91
CA TYR A 119 -0.96 -16.04 7.26
C TYR A 119 -1.85 -17.12 7.91
N ASP A 120 -1.31 -18.31 8.14
CA ASP A 120 -2.05 -19.43 8.73
C ASP A 120 -2.47 -19.14 10.17
N THR A 121 -1.64 -18.42 10.93
CA THR A 121 -2.00 -17.97 12.29
C THR A 121 -3.20 -17.03 12.25
N LEU A 122 -3.17 -16.00 11.38
CA LEU A 122 -4.32 -15.09 11.22
C LEU A 122 -5.56 -15.83 10.72
N ALA A 123 -5.38 -16.77 9.76
CA ALA A 123 -6.48 -17.54 9.18
C ALA A 123 -7.14 -18.52 10.19
N ALA A 124 -6.41 -18.93 11.22
CA ALA A 124 -6.97 -19.76 12.29
C ALA A 124 -7.92 -18.97 13.22
N GLU A 125 -7.68 -17.66 13.37
CA GLU A 125 -8.42 -16.80 14.30
C GLU A 125 -9.54 -15.98 13.66
N ASN A 126 -9.54 -15.89 12.32
CA ASN A 126 -10.47 -15.05 11.57
C ASN A 126 -11.36 -15.87 10.61
N ASP A 127 -12.44 -15.28 10.18
CA ASP A 127 -13.36 -15.86 9.20
C ASP A 127 -12.98 -15.47 7.78
N ILE A 128 -12.40 -14.25 7.61
CA ILE A 128 -11.97 -13.69 6.33
C ILE A 128 -10.60 -13.04 6.47
N ILE A 129 -9.72 -13.29 5.48
CA ILE A 129 -8.46 -12.58 5.31
C ILE A 129 -8.55 -11.72 4.05
N VAL A 130 -8.37 -10.41 4.19
CA VAL A 130 -8.27 -9.47 3.08
C VAL A 130 -6.80 -9.24 2.77
N ILE A 131 -6.34 -9.75 1.62
CA ILE A 131 -4.94 -9.69 1.20
C ILE A 131 -4.76 -8.49 0.28
N GLU A 132 -3.69 -7.72 0.49
CA GLU A 132 -3.26 -6.64 -0.40
C GLU A 132 -2.00 -7.05 -1.15
N GLY A 133 -1.99 -6.87 -2.48
CA GLY A 133 -0.80 -7.00 -3.31
C GLY A 133 0.10 -5.76 -3.28
N ALA A 134 1.24 -5.84 -3.93
CA ALA A 134 2.20 -4.74 -4.05
C ALA A 134 2.52 -4.42 -5.51
N GLY A 135 2.55 -3.12 -5.88
CA GLY A 135 2.79 -2.70 -7.27
C GLY A 135 1.75 -3.26 -8.23
N SER A 136 2.21 -3.97 -9.25
CA SER A 136 1.38 -4.60 -10.29
C SER A 136 1.76 -6.06 -10.51
N PRO A 137 0.80 -6.97 -10.74
CA PRO A 137 1.10 -8.34 -11.16
C PRO A 137 1.65 -8.42 -12.60
N ALA A 138 1.59 -7.32 -13.35
CA ALA A 138 2.12 -7.21 -14.72
C ALA A 138 3.63 -6.89 -14.77
N GLU A 139 4.31 -6.84 -13.63
CA GLU A 139 5.78 -6.71 -13.55
C GLU A 139 6.45 -8.04 -13.99
N ILE A 140 6.33 -8.38 -15.27
CA ILE A 140 6.72 -9.68 -15.83
C ILE A 140 8.20 -10.00 -15.63
N ASN A 141 9.05 -9.00 -15.55
CA ASN A 141 10.48 -9.11 -15.23
C ASN A 141 10.75 -9.51 -13.77
N LEU A 142 9.80 -9.35 -12.86
CA LEU A 142 9.89 -9.70 -11.44
C LEU A 142 9.02 -10.90 -11.08
N LYS A 143 8.33 -11.49 -12.07
CA LYS A 143 7.33 -12.56 -11.87
C LYS A 143 7.95 -13.85 -11.33
N GLN A 144 9.18 -14.14 -11.73
CA GLN A 144 9.90 -15.26 -11.16
C GLN A 144 10.08 -15.00 -9.65
N ASP A 145 9.60 -15.94 -8.84
CA ASP A 145 9.67 -15.85 -7.38
C ASP A 145 8.78 -14.76 -6.75
N ASP A 146 7.63 -14.46 -7.39
CA ASP A 146 6.64 -13.57 -6.83
C ASP A 146 6.07 -14.11 -5.51
N ILE A 147 6.17 -13.31 -4.45
CA ILE A 147 5.60 -13.59 -3.12
C ILE A 147 4.56 -12.55 -2.69
N VAL A 148 4.21 -11.60 -3.57
CA VAL A 148 3.39 -10.42 -3.20
C VAL A 148 2.09 -10.29 -3.99
N ASN A 149 2.04 -10.76 -5.24
CA ASN A 149 0.87 -10.69 -6.11
C ASN A 149 0.33 -12.07 -6.43
N MET A 150 0.46 -12.55 -7.68
CA MET A 150 -0.10 -13.84 -8.07
C MET A 150 0.54 -15.01 -7.33
N GLY A 151 1.83 -14.90 -6.95
CA GLY A 151 2.48 -15.89 -6.08
C GLY A 151 1.81 -16.01 -4.73
N MET A 152 1.49 -14.89 -4.06
CA MET A 152 0.75 -14.91 -2.79
C MET A 152 -0.70 -15.37 -2.98
N ALA A 153 -1.35 -14.96 -4.07
CA ALA A 153 -2.70 -15.44 -4.40
C ALA A 153 -2.76 -16.96 -4.53
N LYS A 154 -1.77 -17.58 -5.20
CA LYS A 154 -1.65 -19.03 -5.33
C LYS A 154 -1.42 -19.72 -3.99
N LEU A 155 -0.53 -19.17 -3.14
CA LEU A 155 -0.23 -19.72 -1.81
C LEU A 155 -1.48 -19.69 -0.90
N ALA A 156 -2.21 -18.59 -0.89
CA ALA A 156 -3.43 -18.43 -0.09
C ALA A 156 -4.69 -19.00 -0.76
N LYS A 157 -4.61 -19.45 -2.02
CA LYS A 157 -5.76 -19.85 -2.86
C LYS A 157 -6.84 -18.76 -2.89
N ALA A 158 -6.44 -17.51 -2.96
CA ALA A 158 -7.31 -16.36 -2.87
C ALA A 158 -7.80 -15.93 -4.26
N PRO A 159 -9.11 -15.73 -4.46
CA PRO A 159 -9.62 -15.03 -5.63
C PRO A 159 -9.10 -13.59 -5.62
N VAL A 160 -8.81 -13.06 -6.82
CA VAL A 160 -8.22 -11.75 -7.01
C VAL A 160 -9.25 -10.78 -7.56
N LEU A 161 -9.30 -9.57 -6.99
CA LEU A 161 -9.93 -8.41 -7.58
C LEU A 161 -8.83 -7.46 -8.07
N LEU A 162 -8.83 -7.16 -9.37
CA LEU A 162 -7.85 -6.29 -10.00
C LEU A 162 -8.38 -4.87 -10.09
N VAL A 163 -7.63 -3.92 -9.54
CA VAL A 163 -8.00 -2.51 -9.41
C VAL A 163 -7.23 -1.65 -10.40
N GLY A 164 -7.96 -0.83 -11.18
CA GLY A 164 -7.40 0.21 -12.03
C GLY A 164 -7.80 1.61 -11.55
N ASP A 165 -6.91 2.58 -11.70
CA ASP A 165 -7.11 4.00 -11.38
C ASP A 165 -7.59 4.75 -12.63
N ILE A 166 -8.84 5.29 -12.59
CA ILE A 166 -9.39 6.04 -13.72
C ILE A 166 -9.00 7.53 -13.70
N ASP A 167 -8.67 8.08 -12.54
CA ASP A 167 -8.40 9.50 -12.36
C ASP A 167 -7.18 9.98 -13.17
N ARG A 168 -6.21 9.08 -13.38
CA ARG A 168 -5.00 9.34 -14.18
C ARG A 168 -5.16 9.06 -15.68
N GLY A 169 -6.31 8.55 -16.10
CA GLY A 169 -6.56 8.13 -17.48
C GLY A 169 -5.97 6.76 -17.84
N GLY A 170 -6.42 6.19 -18.97
CA GLY A 170 -5.89 4.93 -19.49
C GLY A 170 -6.32 3.66 -18.76
N VAL A 171 -7.29 3.70 -17.84
CA VAL A 171 -7.70 2.59 -16.98
C VAL A 171 -8.09 1.32 -17.77
N PHE A 172 -8.77 1.46 -18.91
CA PHE A 172 -9.15 0.32 -19.75
C PHE A 172 -7.92 -0.41 -20.30
N ALA A 173 -6.95 0.35 -20.81
CA ALA A 173 -5.70 -0.22 -21.31
C ALA A 173 -4.89 -0.88 -20.19
N GLN A 174 -4.85 -0.27 -19.01
CA GLN A 174 -4.14 -0.82 -17.85
C GLN A 174 -4.78 -2.13 -17.39
N LEU A 175 -6.10 -2.21 -17.24
CA LEU A 175 -6.80 -3.42 -16.82
C LEU A 175 -6.65 -4.54 -17.85
N ILE A 176 -6.95 -4.28 -19.13
CA ILE A 176 -6.82 -5.26 -20.21
C ILE A 176 -5.36 -5.71 -20.34
N GLY A 177 -4.42 -4.78 -20.41
CA GLY A 177 -3.00 -5.07 -20.56
C GLY A 177 -2.46 -5.90 -19.37
N THR A 178 -2.87 -5.59 -18.15
CA THR A 178 -2.48 -6.38 -16.97
C THR A 178 -3.00 -7.81 -17.10
N VAL A 179 -4.29 -8.01 -17.40
CA VAL A 179 -4.87 -9.34 -17.58
C VAL A 179 -4.19 -10.12 -18.70
N MET A 180 -3.86 -9.46 -19.82
CA MET A 180 -3.17 -10.11 -20.95
C MET A 180 -1.77 -10.61 -20.60
N LEU A 181 -1.07 -9.97 -19.68
CA LEU A 181 0.29 -10.34 -19.24
C LEU A 181 0.31 -11.45 -18.19
N LEU A 182 -0.86 -11.82 -17.64
CA LEU A 182 -0.96 -12.94 -16.70
C LEU A 182 -0.91 -14.29 -17.44
N GLU A 183 -0.42 -15.32 -16.76
CA GLU A 183 -0.54 -16.70 -17.21
C GLU A 183 -2.00 -17.16 -17.13
N ASP A 184 -2.37 -18.18 -17.89
CA ASP A 184 -3.77 -18.62 -17.94
C ASP A 184 -4.32 -19.04 -16.57
N GLU A 185 -3.54 -19.78 -15.77
CA GLU A 185 -3.90 -20.12 -14.39
C GLU A 185 -4.11 -18.89 -13.50
N GLU A 186 -3.34 -17.83 -13.74
CA GLU A 186 -3.45 -16.58 -12.98
C GLU A 186 -4.67 -15.78 -13.41
N LYS A 187 -4.99 -15.76 -14.70
CA LYS A 187 -6.22 -15.16 -15.22
C LYS A 187 -7.45 -15.80 -14.60
N GLU A 188 -7.44 -17.13 -14.43
CA GLU A 188 -8.53 -17.85 -13.77
C GLU A 188 -8.73 -17.43 -12.31
N MET A 189 -7.70 -16.93 -11.63
CA MET A 189 -7.81 -16.41 -10.28
C MET A 189 -8.43 -15.01 -10.21
N VAL A 190 -8.37 -14.22 -11.28
CA VAL A 190 -8.98 -12.88 -11.34
C VAL A 190 -10.49 -13.04 -11.49
N LYS A 191 -11.23 -12.72 -10.44
CA LYS A 191 -12.70 -12.91 -10.38
C LYS A 191 -13.48 -11.61 -10.60
N GLY A 192 -12.79 -10.46 -10.62
CA GLY A 192 -13.43 -9.19 -10.88
C GLY A 192 -12.45 -8.07 -11.13
N LEU A 193 -12.91 -7.07 -11.86
CA LEU A 193 -12.22 -5.82 -12.10
C LEU A 193 -12.89 -4.73 -11.28
N ILE A 194 -12.11 -3.79 -10.76
CA ILE A 194 -12.59 -2.60 -10.05
C ILE A 194 -12.03 -1.37 -10.74
N ILE A 195 -12.90 -0.45 -11.11
CA ILE A 195 -12.53 0.89 -11.55
C ILE A 195 -12.59 1.81 -10.34
N ASN A 196 -11.44 2.31 -9.90
CA ASN A 196 -11.33 3.13 -8.71
C ASN A 196 -11.11 4.61 -9.03
N LYS A 197 -11.39 5.47 -8.04
CA LYS A 197 -11.25 6.92 -8.10
C LYS A 197 -12.10 7.57 -9.19
N PHE A 198 -13.28 7.03 -9.44
CA PHE A 198 -14.20 7.57 -10.42
C PHE A 198 -14.77 8.92 -10.01
N ARG A 199 -14.80 9.86 -10.94
CA ARG A 199 -15.44 11.17 -10.81
C ARG A 199 -16.42 11.38 -11.95
N GLY A 200 -17.58 11.94 -11.67
CA GLY A 200 -18.55 12.32 -12.68
C GLY A 200 -19.75 11.37 -12.77
N ASP A 201 -20.40 11.39 -13.94
CA ASP A 201 -21.61 10.63 -14.20
C ASP A 201 -21.30 9.19 -14.64
N LYS A 202 -21.72 8.23 -13.84
CA LYS A 202 -21.49 6.80 -14.11
C LYS A 202 -22.12 6.32 -15.40
N THR A 203 -23.24 6.91 -15.82
CA THR A 203 -23.93 6.51 -17.06
C THR A 203 -23.07 6.72 -18.31
N ILE A 204 -22.14 7.67 -18.28
CA ILE A 204 -21.16 7.90 -19.36
C ILE A 204 -20.10 6.80 -19.38
N LEU A 205 -19.81 6.21 -18.21
CA LEU A 205 -18.83 5.14 -18.09
C LEU A 205 -19.41 3.76 -18.49
N ASP A 206 -20.71 3.54 -18.31
CA ASP A 206 -21.37 2.22 -18.48
C ASP A 206 -21.04 1.52 -19.81
N PRO A 207 -21.08 2.19 -21.00
CA PRO A 207 -20.68 1.53 -22.25
C PRO A 207 -19.20 1.09 -22.26
N GLY A 208 -18.33 1.82 -21.54
CA GLY A 208 -16.93 1.44 -21.39
C GLY A 208 -16.76 0.23 -20.49
N VAL A 209 -17.58 0.09 -19.45
CA VAL A 209 -17.63 -1.08 -18.56
C VAL A 209 -18.02 -2.33 -19.35
N GLU A 210 -19.12 -2.25 -20.14
CA GLU A 210 -19.57 -3.35 -21.00
C GLU A 210 -18.45 -3.82 -21.96
N MET A 211 -17.80 -2.87 -22.63
CA MET A 211 -16.68 -3.17 -23.53
C MET A 211 -15.48 -3.78 -22.80
N LEU A 212 -15.21 -3.35 -21.56
CA LEU A 212 -14.12 -3.91 -20.73
C LEU A 212 -14.41 -5.36 -20.37
N GLU A 213 -15.64 -5.65 -19.94
CA GLU A 213 -16.09 -7.02 -19.63
C GLU A 213 -16.03 -7.93 -20.86
N GLU A 214 -16.54 -7.48 -22.00
CA GLU A 214 -16.50 -8.22 -23.26
C GLU A 214 -15.05 -8.55 -23.68
N ARG A 215 -14.12 -7.59 -23.57
CA ARG A 215 -12.73 -7.77 -24.02
C ARG A 215 -11.88 -8.58 -23.03
N SER A 216 -12.12 -8.44 -21.74
CA SER A 216 -11.34 -9.14 -20.70
C SER A 216 -11.90 -10.51 -20.37
N GLY A 217 -13.19 -10.75 -20.61
CA GLY A 217 -13.91 -11.93 -20.12
C GLY A 217 -14.10 -11.96 -18.61
N ILE A 218 -13.85 -10.83 -17.92
CA ILE A 218 -13.89 -10.72 -16.46
C ILE A 218 -14.90 -9.62 -16.08
N PRO A 219 -15.82 -9.87 -15.13
CA PRO A 219 -16.83 -8.89 -14.75
C PRO A 219 -16.22 -7.69 -14.01
N VAL A 220 -16.76 -6.50 -14.24
CA VAL A 220 -16.48 -5.30 -13.45
C VAL A 220 -17.39 -5.32 -12.21
N VAL A 221 -16.85 -5.72 -11.08
CA VAL A 221 -17.61 -5.92 -9.82
C VAL A 221 -17.81 -4.63 -9.04
N GLY A 222 -17.18 -3.54 -9.45
CA GLY A 222 -17.36 -2.24 -8.79
C GLY A 222 -16.73 -1.07 -9.53
N VAL A 223 -17.41 0.06 -9.42
CA VAL A 223 -16.87 1.39 -9.76
C VAL A 223 -16.87 2.19 -8.46
N ALA A 224 -15.69 2.35 -7.87
CA ALA A 224 -15.54 3.09 -6.63
C ALA A 224 -15.35 4.58 -6.91
N PRO A 225 -16.11 5.47 -6.25
CA PRO A 225 -15.96 6.89 -6.43
C PRO A 225 -14.62 7.37 -5.88
N TYR A 226 -14.19 8.54 -6.30
CA TYR A 226 -13.08 9.22 -5.65
C TYR A 226 -13.49 9.62 -4.24
N LEU A 227 -12.83 9.03 -3.25
CA LEU A 227 -13.11 9.29 -1.85
C LEU A 227 -12.12 10.34 -1.32
N GLN A 228 -12.65 11.43 -0.78
CA GLN A 228 -11.87 12.39 -0.01
C GLN A 228 -11.82 11.92 1.43
N ILE A 229 -10.91 11.01 1.72
CA ILE A 229 -10.69 10.49 3.06
C ILE A 229 -9.26 10.84 3.45
N GLU A 230 -9.10 11.46 4.61
CA GLU A 230 -7.80 11.69 5.21
C GLU A 230 -7.28 10.33 5.75
N VAL A 231 -6.50 9.65 4.95
CA VAL A 231 -5.73 8.47 5.35
C VAL A 231 -4.26 8.82 5.38
N GLU A 232 -3.54 8.22 6.31
CA GLU A 232 -2.10 8.39 6.36
C GLU A 232 -1.45 7.81 5.10
N ASP A 233 -0.50 8.58 4.55
CA ASP A 233 0.25 8.14 3.39
C ASP A 233 1.18 6.98 3.76
N GLU A 234 1.16 5.94 2.94
CA GLU A 234 2.02 4.78 3.11
C GLU A 234 3.46 5.07 2.67
N ASP A 235 3.62 5.89 1.63
CA ASP A 235 4.88 6.06 0.93
C ASP A 235 5.37 7.51 0.97
N SER A 236 6.68 7.70 1.01
CA SER A 236 7.36 9.01 0.89
C SER A 236 7.27 9.62 -0.53
N LEU A 237 6.59 8.95 -1.47
CA LEU A 237 6.25 9.48 -2.80
C LEU A 237 4.90 10.23 -2.82
N THR A 238 4.37 10.60 -1.67
CA THR A 238 3.10 11.32 -1.56
C THR A 238 3.16 12.69 -2.23
N GLU A 239 2.06 13.07 -2.86
CA GLU A 239 1.86 14.41 -3.44
C GLU A 239 1.79 15.52 -2.37
N ARG A 240 1.62 15.17 -1.08
CA ARG A 240 1.64 16.11 0.05
C ARG A 240 2.92 16.94 0.12
N PHE A 241 4.06 16.34 -0.24
CA PHE A 241 5.33 17.05 -0.22
C PHE A 241 5.42 18.20 -1.24
N ASP A 242 4.56 18.18 -2.24
CA ASP A 242 4.54 19.17 -3.32
C ASP A 242 3.37 20.15 -3.17
N SER A 243 2.53 19.99 -2.13
CA SER A 243 1.41 20.90 -1.85
C SER A 243 1.92 22.23 -1.33
N GLN A 244 1.62 23.33 -2.06
CA GLN A 244 1.82 24.68 -1.59
C GLN A 244 0.62 25.10 -0.76
N GLN A 245 0.71 24.99 0.55
CA GLN A 245 -0.27 25.59 1.45
C GLN A 245 -0.01 27.09 1.58
N GLU A 246 -1.07 27.90 1.66
CA GLU A 246 -0.94 29.29 2.09
C GLU A 246 -0.41 29.33 3.53
N VAL A 247 0.55 30.23 3.76
CA VAL A 247 1.19 30.37 5.08
C VAL A 247 0.12 30.80 6.10
N GLY A 248 -0.08 29.99 7.11
CA GLY A 248 -0.99 30.28 8.24
C GLY A 248 -0.43 31.32 9.22
N GLN A 249 -1.08 31.47 10.37
CA GLN A 249 -0.57 32.34 11.46
C GLN A 249 0.72 31.78 12.08
N ILE A 250 0.88 30.45 12.05
CA ILE A 250 2.08 29.72 12.46
C ILE A 250 2.56 28.91 11.27
N ASP A 251 3.81 29.11 10.87
CA ASP A 251 4.43 28.42 9.75
C ASP A 251 5.46 27.39 10.24
N ILE A 252 5.19 26.12 10.00
CA ILE A 252 6.07 25.00 10.35
C ILE A 252 6.72 24.46 9.08
N ALA A 253 8.05 24.50 9.02
CA ALA A 253 8.85 23.95 7.93
C ALA A 253 9.51 22.64 8.36
N VAL A 254 9.18 21.54 7.70
CA VAL A 254 9.84 20.23 7.85
C VAL A 254 10.90 20.10 6.75
N ILE A 255 12.14 19.83 7.12
CA ILE A 255 13.20 19.62 6.14
C ILE A 255 13.00 18.27 5.45
N ARG A 256 12.75 18.31 4.14
CA ARG A 256 12.56 17.10 3.32
C ARG A 256 13.91 16.48 2.97
N VAL A 257 14.37 15.57 3.83
CA VAL A 257 15.56 14.75 3.53
C VAL A 257 15.18 13.60 2.56
N PRO A 258 16.13 13.09 1.75
CA PRO A 258 15.83 12.11 0.70
C PRO A 258 15.13 10.84 1.20
N ARG A 259 15.47 10.40 2.42
CA ARG A 259 14.89 9.18 3.04
C ARG A 259 14.19 9.50 4.35
N ILE A 260 13.37 10.57 4.31
CA ILE A 260 12.52 10.94 5.44
C ILE A 260 11.70 9.73 5.91
N SER A 261 11.70 9.49 7.20
CA SER A 261 10.93 8.40 7.81
C SER A 261 9.87 8.94 8.75
N ASN A 262 8.75 8.23 8.85
CA ASN A 262 7.62 8.56 9.72
C ASN A 262 7.15 10.01 9.60
N PHE A 263 7.12 10.53 8.37
CA PHE A 263 6.65 11.90 8.10
C PHE A 263 5.18 12.10 8.50
N THR A 264 4.41 11.04 8.61
CA THR A 264 3.04 11.08 9.11
C THR A 264 2.93 11.51 10.57
N ASP A 265 4.02 11.50 11.33
CA ASP A 265 4.05 12.03 12.70
C ASP A 265 3.76 13.56 12.74
N PHE A 266 3.90 14.25 11.61
CA PHE A 266 3.61 15.68 11.49
C PHE A 266 2.20 15.99 11.03
N ASN A 267 1.42 15.00 10.56
CA ASN A 267 0.04 15.17 10.09
C ASN A 267 -0.89 15.88 11.11
N PRO A 268 -0.75 15.69 12.44
CA PRO A 268 -1.57 16.42 13.41
C PRO A 268 -1.49 17.94 13.29
N PHE A 269 -0.36 18.49 12.81
CA PHE A 269 -0.22 19.93 12.61
C PHE A 269 -1.07 20.46 11.45
N GLU A 270 -1.32 19.64 10.41
CA GLU A 270 -2.12 20.03 9.23
C GLU A 270 -3.59 20.30 9.60
N ASN A 271 -4.08 19.69 10.69
CA ASN A 271 -5.47 19.78 11.13
C ASN A 271 -5.70 20.88 12.17
N ILE A 272 -4.66 21.68 12.51
CA ILE A 272 -4.78 22.79 13.46
C ILE A 272 -5.12 24.07 12.71
N PRO A 273 -6.28 24.71 12.95
CA PRO A 273 -6.62 25.96 12.29
C PRO A 273 -5.55 27.04 12.52
N GLY A 274 -5.11 27.68 11.45
CA GLY A 274 -4.09 28.74 11.49
C GLY A 274 -2.63 28.24 11.49
N VAL A 275 -2.41 26.93 11.51
CA VAL A 275 -1.08 26.33 11.34
C VAL A 275 -0.91 25.88 9.88
N SER A 276 0.21 26.24 9.27
CA SER A 276 0.65 25.67 7.98
C SER A 276 1.83 24.74 8.21
N LEU A 277 1.76 23.55 7.60
CA LEU A 277 2.85 22.58 7.56
C LEU A 277 3.34 22.46 6.13
N ARG A 278 4.63 22.68 5.90
CA ARG A 278 5.22 22.56 4.57
C ARG A 278 6.54 21.82 4.62
N TYR A 279 6.80 21.05 3.56
CA TYR A 279 8.05 20.32 3.38
C TYR A 279 9.00 21.12 2.51
N VAL A 280 10.23 21.31 2.98
CA VAL A 280 11.24 22.19 2.39
C VAL A 280 12.41 21.35 1.89
N LYS A 281 12.67 21.40 0.59
CA LYS A 281 13.79 20.69 -0.06
C LYS A 281 14.98 21.61 -0.33
N HIS A 282 14.72 22.86 -0.66
CA HIS A 282 15.74 23.82 -1.04
C HIS A 282 15.77 25.02 -0.10
N ILE A 283 16.96 25.57 0.13
CA ILE A 283 17.16 26.67 1.08
C ILE A 283 16.27 27.90 0.79
N HIS A 284 16.00 28.19 -0.48
CA HIS A 284 15.14 29.33 -0.85
C HIS A 284 13.66 29.11 -0.48
N GLU A 285 13.23 27.85 -0.31
CA GLU A 285 11.87 27.50 0.14
C GLU A 285 11.71 27.69 1.64
N LEU A 286 12.81 27.72 2.41
CA LEU A 286 12.74 27.82 3.88
C LEU A 286 12.04 29.11 4.31
N LYS A 287 12.29 30.22 3.62
CA LYS A 287 11.70 31.54 3.98
C LYS A 287 11.97 31.88 5.45
N HIS A 288 10.94 32.26 6.21
CA HIS A 288 11.00 32.66 7.62
C HIS A 288 9.94 31.90 8.42
N PRO A 289 10.08 30.58 8.64
CA PRO A 289 9.12 29.84 9.41
C PRO A 289 9.22 30.17 10.90
N ASP A 290 8.12 29.96 11.65
CA ASP A 290 8.10 30.05 13.11
C ASP A 290 8.79 28.84 13.75
N MET A 291 8.76 27.67 13.09
CA MET A 291 9.39 26.43 13.53
C MET A 291 10.04 25.69 12.36
N VAL A 292 11.21 25.12 12.61
CA VAL A 292 11.89 24.20 11.69
C VAL A 292 12.00 22.83 12.35
N ILE A 293 11.56 21.79 11.65
CA ILE A 293 11.67 20.40 12.10
C ILE A 293 12.70 19.68 11.24
N LEU A 294 13.70 19.08 11.87
CA LEU A 294 14.60 18.09 11.28
C LEU A 294 14.02 16.71 11.55
N PRO A 295 13.46 16.03 10.53
CA PRO A 295 12.80 14.75 10.74
C PRO A 295 13.79 13.59 10.90
N GLY A 296 13.32 12.45 11.32
CA GLY A 296 14.06 11.21 11.23
C GLY A 296 14.33 10.80 9.79
N THR A 297 15.43 10.10 9.55
CA THR A 297 15.78 9.55 8.25
C THR A 297 16.37 8.15 8.37
N LYS A 298 16.16 7.32 7.36
CA LYS A 298 16.68 5.95 7.31
C LYS A 298 18.19 5.90 7.03
N ASN A 299 18.76 6.97 6.50
CA ASN A 299 20.20 7.06 6.21
C ASN A 299 20.75 8.43 6.63
N THR A 300 20.83 8.66 7.94
CA THR A 300 21.24 9.95 8.53
C THR A 300 22.55 10.49 7.96
N MET A 301 23.58 9.63 7.84
CA MET A 301 24.88 10.07 7.34
C MET A 301 24.87 10.43 5.85
N GLY A 302 24.08 9.74 5.05
CA GLY A 302 23.96 10.02 3.61
C GLY A 302 23.02 11.18 3.30
N ASP A 303 22.00 11.40 4.12
CA ASP A 303 20.98 12.42 3.87
C ASP A 303 21.38 13.81 4.40
N LEU A 304 22.41 13.89 5.27
CA LEU A 304 22.96 15.15 5.82
C LEU A 304 24.22 15.64 5.08
N GLN A 305 24.66 14.96 4.03
CA GLN A 305 25.73 15.40 3.13
C GLN A 305 25.19 16.23 1.98
#